data_a2526e86b7e84098ba5a19fbc439ca3c
#
_entry.id   a2526e86b7e84098ba5a19fbc439ca3c
#
_cell.length_a   1.000
_cell.length_b   1.000
_cell.length_c   1.000
_cell.angle_alpha   90.00
_cell.angle_beta   90.00
_cell.angle_gamma   90.00
#
_symmetry.space_group_name_H-M   'P 1'
#
loop_
_entity.id
_entity.type
_entity.pdbx_description
1 polymer ?
#
loop_
_entity_poly.entity_id
_entity_poly.type
_entity_poly.pdbx_seq_one_letter_code
_entity_poly.pdbx_strand_id
1 'polypeptide(L)'
;SLALLFSGAGGVSSLGAAHAAVIAALLIAAAAAKSGLFPFSTWLPRAMEGPTPSSAVYYGALSIHAGCFLLLRASPLLQHSPAARLLAGAAGAATALYAAFLAQAQTDVKSRLCFASLTQVGIIVVEIALGWRILAFLHMAGNACYRLLQFLCAPNILHDIHELENDLGGRLARAGPSAPGGALYLCALERGFLDGIIERLIVEPLARAAVRLDRFDRRLCSSLPDILGGAEREKDSDGD
;
A
#
# COMPACT_ATOMS: atom_id res chain seq x y z
N SER A 1 24.00 -2.66 11.96
CA SER A 1 23.27 -3.59 11.07
C SER A 1 21.96 -4.02 11.73
N LEU A 2 20.96 -4.39 10.95
CA LEU A 2 19.67 -4.92 11.47
C LEU A 2 19.89 -6.09 12.43
N ALA A 3 20.91 -6.91 12.21
CA ALA A 3 21.27 -8.01 13.10
C ALA A 3 21.68 -7.53 14.51
N LEU A 4 22.32 -6.38 14.64
CA LEU A 4 22.68 -5.78 15.93
C LEU A 4 21.46 -5.21 16.67
N LEU A 5 20.47 -4.68 15.94
CA LEU A 5 19.20 -4.21 16.55
C LEU A 5 18.39 -5.35 17.18
N PHE A 6 18.57 -6.57 16.66
CA PHE A 6 17.83 -7.76 17.14
C PHE A 6 18.70 -8.73 17.97
N SER A 7 20.00 -8.41 18.18
CA SER A 7 20.84 -9.18 19.09
C SER A 7 20.57 -8.81 20.54
N GLY A 8 20.47 -9.82 21.40
CA GLY A 8 20.08 -9.65 22.80
C GLY A 8 21.05 -8.83 23.69
N ALA A 9 22.19 -8.38 23.16
CA ALA A 9 23.25 -7.69 23.92
C ALA A 9 23.21 -6.15 23.79
N GLY A 10 22.06 -5.53 23.67
CA GLY A 10 21.95 -4.06 23.59
C GLY A 10 20.99 -3.55 22.52
N GLY A 11 20.23 -4.44 21.87
CA GLY A 11 19.29 -4.09 20.83
C GLY A 11 17.92 -3.65 21.37
N VAL A 12 16.85 -4.30 20.93
CA VAL A 12 15.44 -3.96 21.29
C VAL A 12 15.20 -3.95 22.79
N SER A 13 15.90 -4.80 23.55
CA SER A 13 15.78 -4.90 25.03
C SER A 13 16.27 -3.66 25.78
N SER A 14 17.14 -2.85 25.18
CA SER A 14 17.63 -1.60 25.76
C SER A 14 16.76 -0.38 25.43
N LEU A 15 15.82 -0.53 24.49
CA LEU A 15 14.89 0.54 24.12
C LEU A 15 13.78 0.66 25.18
N GLY A 16 13.56 1.87 25.67
CA GLY A 16 12.36 2.13 26.48
C GLY A 16 11.10 1.80 25.69
N ALA A 17 10.08 1.28 26.37
CA ALA A 17 8.83 0.80 25.74
C ALA A 17 8.19 1.83 24.80
N ALA A 18 8.26 3.12 25.13
CA ALA A 18 7.74 4.20 24.28
C ALA A 18 8.50 4.32 22.96
N HIS A 19 9.83 4.28 22.99
CA HIS A 19 10.65 4.36 21.77
C HIS A 19 10.45 3.13 20.89
N ALA A 20 10.38 1.94 21.49
CA ALA A 20 10.09 0.71 20.76
C ALA A 20 8.72 0.77 20.07
N ALA A 21 7.69 1.31 20.74
CA ALA A 21 6.36 1.48 20.16
C ALA A 21 6.35 2.45 18.97
N VAL A 22 7.05 3.58 19.08
CA VAL A 22 7.15 4.57 17.97
C VAL A 22 7.86 3.96 16.76
N ILE A 23 9.01 3.30 16.97
CA ILE A 23 9.74 2.65 15.87
C ILE A 23 8.89 1.56 15.23
N ALA A 24 8.20 0.75 16.02
CA ALA A 24 7.30 -0.28 15.51
C ALA A 24 6.13 0.32 14.72
N ALA A 25 5.53 1.42 15.18
CA ALA A 25 4.46 2.11 14.47
C ALA A 25 4.93 2.66 13.11
N LEU A 26 6.12 3.24 13.05
CA LEU A 26 6.72 3.71 11.78
C LEU A 26 7.00 2.55 10.82
N LEU A 27 7.48 1.42 11.32
CA LEU A 27 7.67 0.21 10.50
C LEU A 27 6.35 -0.36 9.99
N ILE A 28 5.30 -0.35 10.82
CA ILE A 28 3.95 -0.76 10.41
C ILE A 28 3.43 0.18 9.32
N ALA A 29 3.60 1.49 9.46
CA ALA A 29 3.19 2.46 8.45
C ALA A 29 3.95 2.26 7.13
N ALA A 30 5.26 2.03 7.17
CA ALA A 30 6.08 1.73 6.00
C ALA A 30 5.65 0.42 5.32
N ALA A 31 5.40 -0.63 6.09
CA ALA A 31 4.89 -1.90 5.60
C ALA A 31 3.50 -1.75 4.99
N ALA A 32 2.61 -0.97 5.62
CA ALA A 32 1.27 -0.69 5.15
C ALA A 32 1.29 0.04 3.80
N ALA A 33 2.09 1.08 3.67
CA ALA A 33 2.25 1.80 2.40
C ALA A 33 2.78 0.88 1.29
N LYS A 34 3.79 0.04 1.60
CA LYS A 34 4.43 -0.84 0.62
C LYS A 34 3.54 -2.01 0.19
N SER A 35 2.81 -2.63 1.12
CA SER A 35 1.94 -3.79 0.85
C SER A 35 0.50 -3.40 0.52
N GLY A 36 0.16 -2.12 0.50
CA GLY A 36 -1.18 -1.66 0.23
C GLY A 36 -2.19 -2.02 1.32
N LEU A 37 -1.77 -2.10 2.60
CA LEU A 37 -2.70 -2.31 3.70
C LEU A 37 -3.63 -1.11 3.84
N PHE A 38 -4.84 -1.35 4.34
CA PHE A 38 -5.77 -0.26 4.63
C PHE A 38 -5.13 0.78 5.58
N PRO A 39 -5.25 2.09 5.32
CA PRO A 39 -5.98 2.74 4.23
C PRO A 39 -5.19 2.96 2.92
N PHE A 40 -3.95 2.48 2.79
CA PHE A 40 -3.04 2.75 1.66
C PHE A 40 -3.25 1.80 0.45
N SER A 41 -4.42 1.15 0.32
CA SER A 41 -4.67 0.13 -0.70
C SER A 41 -5.04 0.67 -2.09
N THR A 42 -5.31 1.97 -2.22
CA THR A 42 -5.90 2.58 -3.42
C THR A 42 -5.01 2.55 -4.66
N TRP A 43 -3.68 2.57 -4.47
CA TRP A 43 -2.73 2.51 -5.57
C TRP A 43 -2.65 1.13 -6.23
N LEU A 44 -2.96 0.07 -5.49
CA LEU A 44 -2.72 -1.31 -5.92
C LEU A 44 -3.57 -1.71 -7.13
N PRO A 45 -4.89 -1.46 -7.20
CA PRO A 45 -5.68 -1.76 -8.40
C PRO A 45 -5.28 -0.92 -9.62
N ARG A 46 -4.85 0.33 -9.43
CA ARG A 46 -4.35 1.18 -10.51
C ARG A 46 -3.06 0.62 -11.12
N ALA A 47 -2.22 0.01 -10.31
CA ALA A 47 -1.01 -0.66 -10.79
C ALA A 47 -1.29 -1.91 -11.65
N MET A 48 -2.53 -2.44 -11.63
CA MET A 48 -2.94 -3.59 -12.46
C MET A 48 -3.20 -3.24 -13.94
N GLU A 49 -3.20 -1.98 -14.33
CA GLU A 49 -3.37 -1.54 -15.73
C GLU A 49 -2.21 -1.96 -16.64
N GLY A 50 -1.07 -2.30 -16.06
CA GLY A 50 0.11 -2.78 -16.78
C GLY A 50 -0.03 -4.18 -17.37
N PRO A 51 1.01 -4.66 -18.11
CA PRO A 51 1.04 -6.00 -18.69
C PRO A 51 0.88 -7.09 -17.62
N THR A 52 0.14 -8.16 -17.95
CA THR A 52 -0.17 -9.24 -16.99
C THR A 52 1.06 -9.90 -16.37
N PRO A 53 2.15 -10.21 -17.10
CA PRO A 53 3.35 -10.78 -16.49
C PRO A 53 4.00 -9.85 -15.45
N SER A 54 4.02 -8.54 -15.72
CA SER A 54 4.51 -7.53 -14.78
C SER A 54 3.64 -7.50 -13.51
N SER A 55 2.32 -7.47 -13.67
CA SER A 55 1.38 -7.51 -12.55
C SER A 55 1.54 -8.78 -11.71
N ALA A 56 1.74 -9.93 -12.35
CA ALA A 56 1.93 -11.22 -11.69
C ALA A 56 3.18 -11.21 -10.79
N VAL A 57 4.32 -10.79 -11.31
CA VAL A 57 5.59 -10.80 -10.57
C VAL A 57 5.61 -9.74 -9.47
N TYR A 58 5.29 -8.50 -9.80
CA TYR A 58 5.44 -7.40 -8.85
C TYR A 58 4.29 -7.36 -7.83
N TYR A 59 3.06 -7.48 -8.26
CA TYR A 59 1.90 -7.28 -7.38
C TYR A 59 1.26 -8.58 -6.92
N GLY A 60 1.41 -9.67 -7.66
CA GLY A 60 1.01 -11.00 -7.21
C GLY A 60 1.98 -11.59 -6.19
N ALA A 61 3.30 -11.49 -6.45
CA ALA A 61 4.31 -12.20 -5.68
C ALA A 61 5.21 -11.29 -4.81
N LEU A 62 5.88 -10.29 -5.36
CA LEU A 62 7.00 -9.62 -4.68
C LEU A 62 6.56 -8.40 -3.86
N SER A 63 6.02 -7.37 -4.52
CA SER A 63 5.83 -6.06 -3.91
C SER A 63 4.85 -6.08 -2.75
N ILE A 64 3.74 -6.79 -2.92
CA ILE A 64 2.68 -6.86 -1.91
C ILE A 64 3.12 -7.62 -0.65
N HIS A 65 4.04 -8.58 -0.77
CA HIS A 65 4.58 -9.33 0.35
C HIS A 65 5.79 -8.67 1.02
N ALA A 66 6.39 -7.65 0.40
CA ALA A 66 7.58 -6.98 0.93
C ALA A 66 7.35 -6.34 2.30
N GLY A 67 6.18 -5.73 2.53
CA GLY A 67 5.83 -5.21 3.86
C GLY A 67 5.57 -6.31 4.89
N CYS A 68 4.94 -7.42 4.51
CA CYS A 68 4.80 -8.58 5.40
C CYS A 68 6.16 -9.14 5.80
N PHE A 69 7.10 -9.25 4.84
CA PHE A 69 8.47 -9.67 5.11
C PHE A 69 9.18 -8.71 6.05
N LEU A 70 9.02 -7.40 5.87
CA LEU A 70 9.56 -6.39 6.78
C LEU A 70 9.02 -6.58 8.20
N LEU A 71 7.70 -6.75 8.37
CA LEU A 71 7.07 -6.98 9.67
C LEU A 71 7.51 -8.31 10.31
N LEU A 72 7.66 -9.36 9.49
CA LEU A 72 8.17 -10.65 9.94
C LEU A 72 9.61 -10.54 10.46
N ARG A 73 10.47 -9.78 9.79
CA ARG A 73 11.84 -9.48 10.23
C ARG A 73 11.87 -8.59 11.47
N ALA A 74 10.92 -7.66 11.58
CA ALA A 74 10.75 -6.78 12.74
C ALA A 74 9.93 -7.43 13.87
N SER A 75 9.55 -8.70 13.77
CA SER A 75 8.71 -9.38 14.76
C SER A 75 9.25 -9.32 16.21
N PRO A 76 10.57 -9.35 16.51
CA PRO A 76 11.05 -9.18 17.87
C PRO A 76 10.66 -7.82 18.46
N LEU A 77 10.71 -6.76 17.67
CA LEU A 77 10.29 -5.41 18.07
C LEU A 77 8.78 -5.33 18.31
N LEU A 78 7.99 -5.92 17.41
CA LEU A 78 6.53 -6.01 17.55
C LEU A 78 6.14 -6.77 18.84
N GLN A 79 6.84 -7.87 19.14
CA GLN A 79 6.58 -8.67 20.35
C GLN A 79 6.91 -7.91 21.64
N HIS A 80 7.84 -6.96 21.59
CA HIS A 80 8.25 -6.15 22.74
C HIS A 80 7.20 -5.10 23.14
N SER A 81 6.30 -4.71 22.21
CA SER A 81 5.25 -3.71 22.45
C SER A 81 3.85 -4.29 22.18
N PRO A 82 3.01 -4.51 23.22
CA PRO A 82 1.63 -4.94 23.05
C PRO A 82 0.79 -3.98 22.18
N ALA A 83 1.05 -2.67 22.28
CA ALA A 83 0.37 -1.66 21.47
C ALA A 83 0.71 -1.80 19.98
N ALA A 84 1.98 -2.07 19.63
CA ALA A 84 2.39 -2.31 18.27
C ALA A 84 1.78 -3.58 17.68
N ARG A 85 1.70 -4.65 18.48
CA ARG A 85 1.01 -5.90 18.08
C ARG A 85 -0.46 -5.66 17.78
N LEU A 86 -1.15 -4.95 18.66
CA LEU A 86 -2.56 -4.62 18.47
C LEU A 86 -2.77 -3.77 17.23
N LEU A 87 -1.92 -2.77 17.00
CA LEU A 87 -1.97 -1.92 15.82
C LEU A 87 -1.76 -2.72 14.53
N ALA A 88 -0.74 -3.59 14.49
CA ALA A 88 -0.48 -4.45 13.34
C ALA A 88 -1.65 -5.43 13.08
N GLY A 89 -2.15 -6.07 14.15
CA GLY A 89 -3.28 -6.99 14.05
C GLY A 89 -4.56 -6.30 13.58
N ALA A 90 -4.86 -5.12 14.11
CA ALA A 90 -6.02 -4.32 13.69
C ALA A 90 -5.91 -3.86 12.23
N ALA A 91 -4.73 -3.37 11.81
CA ALA A 91 -4.48 -2.99 10.42
C ALA A 91 -4.61 -4.19 9.46
N GLY A 92 -4.07 -5.36 9.85
CA GLY A 92 -4.20 -6.59 9.08
C GLY A 92 -5.66 -7.06 8.96
N ALA A 93 -6.39 -7.11 10.07
CA ALA A 93 -7.80 -7.51 10.10
C ALA A 93 -8.68 -6.55 9.29
N ALA A 94 -8.50 -5.24 9.47
CA ALA A 94 -9.21 -4.23 8.69
C ALA A 94 -8.94 -4.39 7.19
N THR A 95 -7.67 -4.64 6.81
CA THR A 95 -7.29 -4.89 5.41
C THR A 95 -7.96 -6.14 4.87
N ALA A 96 -7.94 -7.26 5.62
CA ALA A 96 -8.53 -8.51 5.18
C ALA A 96 -10.05 -8.38 4.94
N LEU A 97 -10.76 -7.76 5.87
CA LEU A 97 -12.21 -7.54 5.77
C LEU A 97 -12.55 -6.58 4.61
N TYR A 98 -11.85 -5.46 4.53
CA TYR A 98 -12.03 -4.47 3.46
C TYR A 98 -11.78 -5.08 2.08
N ALA A 99 -10.64 -5.76 1.90
CA ALA A 99 -10.27 -6.36 0.62
C ALA A 99 -11.20 -7.52 0.23
N ALA A 100 -11.64 -8.35 1.17
CA ALA A 100 -12.60 -9.42 0.94
C ALA A 100 -13.96 -8.86 0.46
N PHE A 101 -14.41 -7.76 1.06
CA PHE A 101 -15.63 -7.09 0.66
C PHE A 101 -15.51 -6.52 -0.76
N LEU A 102 -14.42 -5.82 -1.07
CA LEU A 102 -14.20 -5.23 -2.39
C LEU A 102 -14.02 -6.27 -3.50
N ALA A 103 -13.38 -7.39 -3.21
CA ALA A 103 -13.15 -8.47 -4.17
C ALA A 103 -14.46 -9.02 -4.77
N GLN A 104 -15.57 -8.94 -4.03
CA GLN A 104 -16.87 -9.44 -4.48
C GLN A 104 -17.53 -8.52 -5.52
N ALA A 105 -17.26 -7.22 -5.47
CA ALA A 105 -17.86 -6.23 -6.36
C ALA A 105 -17.04 -5.99 -7.64
N GLN A 106 -15.78 -6.42 -7.68
CA GLN A 106 -14.93 -6.19 -8.85
C GLN A 106 -15.39 -7.01 -10.05
N THR A 107 -15.55 -6.34 -11.18
CA THR A 107 -15.93 -6.95 -12.46
C THR A 107 -14.72 -7.43 -13.26
N ASP A 108 -13.56 -6.77 -13.08
CA ASP A 108 -12.30 -7.13 -13.71
C ASP A 108 -11.57 -8.23 -12.97
N VAL A 109 -11.09 -9.24 -13.70
CA VAL A 109 -10.41 -10.42 -13.13
C VAL A 109 -9.12 -10.02 -12.40
N LYS A 110 -8.32 -9.10 -12.98
CA LYS A 110 -7.06 -8.68 -12.36
C LYS A 110 -7.31 -7.93 -11.05
N SER A 111 -8.27 -7.00 -11.03
CA SER A 111 -8.66 -6.28 -9.82
C SER A 111 -9.21 -7.22 -8.76
N ARG A 112 -10.00 -8.20 -9.14
CA ARG A 112 -10.52 -9.23 -8.22
C ARG A 112 -9.39 -10.06 -7.62
N LEU A 113 -8.43 -10.52 -8.42
CA LEU A 113 -7.25 -11.25 -7.94
C LEU A 113 -6.38 -10.38 -7.02
N CYS A 114 -6.25 -9.10 -7.34
CA CYS A 114 -5.53 -8.12 -6.53
C CYS A 114 -6.13 -8.00 -5.12
N PHE A 115 -7.44 -7.77 -5.00
CA PHE A 115 -8.10 -7.69 -3.69
C PHE A 115 -8.13 -9.03 -2.95
N ALA A 116 -8.26 -10.13 -3.68
CA ALA A 116 -8.15 -11.45 -3.08
C ALA A 116 -6.73 -11.73 -2.53
N SER A 117 -5.68 -11.22 -3.20
CA SER A 117 -4.31 -11.26 -2.68
C SER A 117 -4.16 -10.37 -1.44
N LEU A 118 -4.71 -9.17 -1.47
CA LEU A 118 -4.68 -8.23 -0.36
C LEU A 118 -5.40 -8.77 0.88
N THR A 119 -6.48 -9.54 0.70
CA THR A 119 -7.16 -10.25 1.79
C THR A 119 -6.19 -11.20 2.51
N GLN A 120 -5.44 -11.99 1.75
CA GLN A 120 -4.46 -12.93 2.33
C GLN A 120 -3.31 -12.19 3.01
N VAL A 121 -2.82 -11.10 2.41
CA VAL A 121 -1.81 -10.24 3.01
C VAL A 121 -2.29 -9.69 4.36
N GLY A 122 -3.53 -9.27 4.47
CA GLY A 122 -4.13 -8.85 5.74
C GLY A 122 -4.10 -9.96 6.79
N ILE A 123 -4.45 -11.20 6.41
CA ILE A 123 -4.40 -12.38 7.30
C ILE A 123 -2.96 -12.67 7.73
N ILE A 124 -1.99 -12.63 6.82
CA ILE A 124 -0.57 -12.82 7.13
C ILE A 124 -0.09 -11.79 8.16
N VAL A 125 -0.51 -10.53 8.05
CA VAL A 125 -0.16 -9.50 9.04
C VAL A 125 -0.77 -9.80 10.42
N VAL A 126 -1.99 -10.33 10.48
CA VAL A 126 -2.60 -10.81 11.73
C VAL A 126 -1.79 -11.96 12.33
N GLU A 127 -1.38 -12.95 11.54
CA GLU A 127 -0.54 -14.06 11.99
C GLU A 127 0.79 -13.58 12.57
N ILE A 128 1.42 -12.56 11.93
CA ILE A 128 2.65 -11.93 12.44
C ILE A 128 2.37 -11.25 13.78
N ALA A 129 1.27 -10.52 13.91
CA ALA A 129 0.88 -9.85 15.15
C ALA A 129 0.60 -10.83 16.29
N LEU A 130 0.03 -12.00 15.98
CA LEU A 130 -0.16 -13.10 16.94
C LEU A 130 1.15 -13.80 17.33
N GLY A 131 2.22 -13.57 16.55
CA GLY A 131 3.52 -14.19 16.79
C GLY A 131 3.74 -15.54 16.08
N TRP A 132 2.84 -15.95 15.20
CA TRP A 132 2.92 -17.19 14.44
C TRP A 132 3.87 -17.09 13.24
N ARG A 133 5.13 -16.81 13.52
CA ARG A 133 6.14 -16.43 12.52
C ARG A 133 6.35 -17.46 11.43
N ILE A 134 6.40 -18.74 11.79
CA ILE A 134 6.61 -19.82 10.82
C ILE A 134 5.38 -19.97 9.92
N LEU A 135 4.18 -19.94 10.51
CA LEU A 135 2.93 -20.00 9.76
C LEU A 135 2.82 -18.82 8.80
N ALA A 136 3.05 -17.60 9.28
CA ALA A 136 3.03 -16.39 8.46
C ALA A 136 4.03 -16.43 7.29
N PHE A 137 5.23 -16.99 7.51
CA PHE A 137 6.23 -17.15 6.46
C PHE A 137 5.77 -18.17 5.39
N LEU A 138 5.26 -19.34 5.81
CA LEU A 138 4.75 -20.36 4.91
C LEU A 138 3.52 -19.86 4.14
N HIS A 139 2.61 -19.16 4.83
CA HIS A 139 1.43 -18.58 4.21
C HIS A 139 1.84 -17.51 3.17
N MET A 140 2.78 -16.64 3.50
CA MET A 140 3.31 -15.63 2.58
C MET A 140 3.93 -16.27 1.33
N ALA A 141 4.78 -17.29 1.49
CA ALA A 141 5.41 -17.99 0.37
C ALA A 141 4.37 -18.72 -0.50
N GLY A 142 3.44 -19.44 0.12
CA GLY A 142 2.35 -20.12 -0.57
C GLY A 142 1.44 -19.16 -1.32
N ASN A 143 1.04 -18.06 -0.69
CA ASN A 143 0.22 -17.03 -1.35
C ASN A 143 0.96 -16.38 -2.52
N ALA A 144 2.24 -16.07 -2.38
CA ALA A 144 3.05 -15.50 -3.47
C ALA A 144 3.07 -16.43 -4.70
N CYS A 145 3.37 -17.72 -4.51
CA CYS A 145 3.37 -18.70 -5.60
C CYS A 145 1.98 -18.90 -6.21
N TYR A 146 0.96 -19.01 -5.38
CA TYR A 146 -0.41 -19.23 -5.84
C TYR A 146 -0.95 -18.02 -6.64
N ARG A 147 -0.72 -16.81 -6.16
CA ARG A 147 -1.14 -15.59 -6.87
C ARG A 147 -0.38 -15.38 -8.17
N LEU A 148 0.93 -15.63 -8.16
CA LEU A 148 1.72 -15.59 -9.37
C LEU A 148 1.10 -16.50 -10.45
N LEU A 149 0.78 -17.75 -10.10
CA LEU A 149 0.14 -18.70 -11.01
C LEU A 149 -1.22 -18.18 -11.49
N GLN A 150 -2.08 -17.70 -10.58
CA GLN A 150 -3.40 -17.20 -10.95
C GLN A 150 -3.34 -16.01 -11.91
N PHE A 151 -2.42 -15.07 -11.70
CA PHE A 151 -2.24 -13.93 -12.61
C PHE A 151 -1.73 -14.39 -13.99
N LEU A 152 -0.82 -15.35 -14.06
CA LEU A 152 -0.32 -15.88 -15.32
C LEU A 152 -1.41 -16.63 -16.12
N CYS A 153 -2.31 -17.32 -15.42
CA CYS A 153 -3.43 -18.03 -16.05
C CYS A 153 -4.63 -17.11 -16.40
N ALA A 154 -4.71 -15.91 -15.81
CA ALA A 154 -5.84 -15.01 -16.01
C ALA A 154 -6.13 -14.63 -17.48
N PRO A 155 -5.15 -14.38 -18.37
CA PRO A 155 -5.38 -14.12 -19.78
C PRO A 155 -6.05 -15.28 -20.51
N ASN A 156 -5.64 -16.51 -20.20
CA ASN A 156 -6.20 -17.73 -20.83
C ASN A 156 -7.66 -17.90 -20.41
N ILE A 157 -7.98 -17.70 -19.14
CA ILE A 157 -9.36 -17.80 -18.63
C ILE A 157 -10.29 -16.79 -19.36
N LEU A 158 -9.82 -15.59 -19.63
CA LEU A 158 -10.61 -14.60 -20.36
C LEU A 158 -10.83 -15.00 -21.81
N HIS A 159 -9.83 -15.59 -22.46
CA HIS A 159 -9.93 -16.11 -23.81
C HIS A 159 -10.94 -17.26 -23.89
N ASP A 160 -10.82 -18.23 -23.00
CA ASP A 160 -11.72 -19.39 -22.92
C ASP A 160 -13.18 -18.96 -22.68
N ILE A 161 -13.41 -17.95 -21.83
CA ILE A 161 -14.74 -17.40 -21.58
C ILE A 161 -15.30 -16.73 -22.87
N HIS A 162 -14.48 -15.98 -23.58
CA HIS A 162 -14.90 -15.33 -24.83
C HIS A 162 -15.22 -16.32 -25.93
N GLU A 163 -14.43 -17.39 -26.07
CA GLU A 163 -14.73 -18.46 -27.01
C GLU A 163 -16.07 -19.13 -26.67
N LEU A 164 -16.28 -19.46 -25.39
CA LEU A 164 -17.53 -20.07 -24.92
C LEU A 164 -18.74 -19.13 -25.12
N GLU A 165 -18.61 -17.84 -24.87
CA GLU A 165 -19.67 -16.84 -25.14
C GLU A 165 -19.99 -16.74 -26.63
N ASN A 166 -18.98 -16.83 -27.50
CA ASN A 166 -19.17 -16.82 -28.96
C ASN A 166 -19.88 -18.10 -29.44
N ASP A 167 -19.51 -19.25 -28.90
CA ASP A 167 -20.14 -20.54 -29.24
C ASP A 167 -21.60 -20.62 -28.79
N LEU A 168 -21.91 -20.01 -27.63
CA LEU A 168 -23.27 -19.95 -27.08
C LEU A 168 -24.16 -18.85 -27.73
N GLY A 169 -23.55 -17.98 -28.55
CA GLY A 169 -24.27 -16.85 -29.17
C GLY A 169 -24.80 -15.79 -28.17
N GLY A 170 -24.29 -15.78 -26.95
CA GLY A 170 -24.71 -14.85 -25.90
C GLY A 170 -23.75 -14.78 -24.74
N ARG A 171 -23.78 -13.67 -24.01
CA ARG A 171 -22.94 -13.50 -22.82
C ARG A 171 -23.38 -14.47 -21.73
N LEU A 172 -22.43 -15.19 -21.16
CA LEU A 172 -22.66 -15.98 -19.95
C LEU A 172 -23.11 -15.03 -18.83
N ALA A 173 -24.36 -15.22 -18.36
CA ALA A 173 -24.83 -14.52 -17.19
C ALA A 173 -23.86 -14.85 -16.04
N ARG A 174 -23.08 -13.88 -15.61
CA ARG A 174 -22.25 -14.04 -14.42
C ARG A 174 -23.18 -14.31 -13.24
N ALA A 175 -23.24 -15.56 -12.81
CA ALA A 175 -23.74 -15.89 -11.48
C ALA A 175 -22.74 -15.31 -10.47
N GLY A 176 -22.77 -14.00 -10.30
CA GLY A 176 -22.07 -13.34 -9.22
C GLY A 176 -22.76 -13.70 -7.91
N PRO A 177 -22.05 -13.80 -6.78
CA PRO A 177 -22.67 -13.79 -5.48
C PRO A 177 -23.59 -12.56 -5.44
N SER A 178 -24.80 -12.73 -4.88
CA SER A 178 -25.83 -11.70 -4.78
C SER A 178 -25.18 -10.37 -4.45
N ALA A 179 -25.22 -9.42 -5.39
CA ALA A 179 -24.60 -8.12 -5.19
C ALA A 179 -25.16 -7.52 -3.89
N PRO A 180 -24.33 -7.02 -2.97
CA PRO A 180 -24.82 -6.33 -1.80
C PRO A 180 -25.73 -5.19 -2.26
N GLY A 181 -26.88 -4.98 -1.58
CA GLY A 181 -27.91 -4.03 -2.00
C GLY A 181 -27.33 -2.66 -2.39
N GLY A 182 -27.88 -2.06 -3.41
CA GLY A 182 -27.46 -0.85 -4.16
C GLY A 182 -26.36 0.04 -3.58
N ALA A 183 -26.54 0.61 -2.39
CA ALA A 183 -25.55 1.51 -1.77
C ALA A 183 -24.25 0.79 -1.33
N LEU A 184 -24.35 -0.44 -0.82
CA LEU A 184 -23.20 -1.25 -0.44
C LEU A 184 -22.42 -1.73 -1.68
N TYR A 185 -23.12 -2.05 -2.75
CA TYR A 185 -22.49 -2.40 -4.02
C TYR A 185 -21.72 -1.22 -4.61
N LEU A 186 -22.33 -0.02 -4.63
CA LEU A 186 -21.64 1.20 -5.08
C LEU A 186 -20.43 1.52 -4.20
N CYS A 187 -20.56 1.39 -2.88
CA CYS A 187 -19.44 1.57 -1.96
C CYS A 187 -18.30 0.58 -2.25
N ALA A 188 -18.61 -0.67 -2.53
CA ALA A 188 -17.61 -1.68 -2.88
C ALA A 188 -17.00 -1.44 -4.27
N LEU A 189 -17.80 -1.00 -5.25
CA LEU A 189 -17.33 -0.68 -6.58
C LEU A 189 -16.39 0.54 -6.58
N GLU A 190 -16.77 1.60 -5.84
CA GLU A 190 -16.00 2.84 -5.64
C GLU A 190 -14.90 2.70 -4.57
N ARG A 191 -14.57 1.47 -4.20
CA ARG A 191 -13.47 1.17 -3.26
C ARG A 191 -13.61 1.88 -1.91
N GLY A 192 -14.85 2.02 -1.43
CA GLY A 192 -15.14 2.68 -0.16
C GLY A 192 -14.94 4.19 -0.18
N PHE A 193 -14.90 4.81 -1.34
CA PHE A 193 -14.62 6.25 -1.56
C PHE A 193 -13.28 6.71 -0.96
N LEU A 194 -12.36 5.77 -0.66
CA LEU A 194 -11.06 6.08 -0.06
C LEU A 194 -10.23 7.03 -0.94
N ASP A 195 -10.31 6.88 -2.25
CA ASP A 195 -9.59 7.77 -3.19
C ASP A 195 -10.01 9.23 -2.97
N GLY A 196 -11.31 9.51 -2.86
CA GLY A 196 -11.82 10.87 -2.62
C GLY A 196 -11.46 11.40 -1.22
N ILE A 197 -11.41 10.54 -0.22
CA ILE A 197 -11.01 10.91 1.14
C ILE A 197 -9.51 11.26 1.17
N ILE A 198 -8.66 10.43 0.58
CA ILE A 198 -7.21 10.67 0.51
C ILE A 198 -6.92 11.94 -0.30
N GLU A 199 -7.61 12.13 -1.42
CA GLU A 199 -7.46 13.32 -2.25
C GLU A 199 -7.76 14.60 -1.45
N ARG A 200 -8.88 14.66 -0.74
CA ARG A 200 -9.27 15.83 0.06
C ARG A 200 -8.40 16.07 1.28
N LEU A 201 -8.00 15.00 2.00
CA LEU A 201 -7.28 15.12 3.27
C LEU A 201 -5.77 15.25 3.11
N ILE A 202 -5.20 14.67 2.06
CA ILE A 202 -3.75 14.59 1.87
C ILE A 202 -3.31 15.31 0.60
N VAL A 203 -3.88 14.95 -0.56
CA VAL A 203 -3.38 15.44 -1.85
C VAL A 203 -3.65 16.94 -2.04
N GLU A 204 -4.87 17.39 -1.80
CA GLU A 204 -5.21 18.83 -1.94
C GLU A 204 -4.45 19.76 -0.98
N PRO A 205 -4.29 19.43 0.33
CA PRO A 205 -3.48 20.26 1.22
C PRO A 205 -2.01 20.28 0.81
N LEU A 206 -1.46 19.15 0.37
CA LEU A 206 -0.08 19.05 -0.09
C LEU A 206 0.13 19.81 -1.38
N ALA A 207 -0.77 19.70 -2.34
CA ALA A 207 -0.75 20.45 -3.59
C ALA A 207 -0.82 21.98 -3.32
N ARG A 208 -1.70 22.40 -2.41
CA ARG A 208 -1.78 23.80 -1.97
C ARG A 208 -0.48 24.29 -1.31
N ALA A 209 0.15 23.44 -0.49
CA ALA A 209 1.45 23.74 0.11
C ALA A 209 2.55 23.86 -0.95
N ALA A 210 2.61 22.94 -1.91
CA ALA A 210 3.56 22.96 -3.00
C ALA A 210 3.42 24.24 -3.86
N VAL A 211 2.21 24.65 -4.20
CA VAL A 211 1.96 25.92 -4.92
C VAL A 211 2.37 27.15 -4.11
N ARG A 212 2.23 27.11 -2.78
CA ARG A 212 2.72 28.20 -1.90
C ARG A 212 4.23 28.27 -1.88
N LEU A 213 4.91 27.13 -1.80
CA LEU A 213 6.37 27.03 -1.85
C LEU A 213 6.91 27.51 -3.19
N ASP A 214 6.32 27.10 -4.32
CA ASP A 214 6.69 27.58 -5.66
C ASP A 214 6.56 29.11 -5.78
N ARG A 215 5.48 29.69 -5.26
CA ARG A 215 5.32 31.16 -5.24
C ARG A 215 6.35 31.85 -4.35
N PHE A 216 6.71 31.24 -3.23
CA PHE A 216 7.74 31.75 -2.34
C PHE A 216 9.12 31.69 -3.01
N ASP A 217 9.45 30.57 -3.65
CA ASP A 217 10.69 30.39 -4.40
C ASP A 217 10.83 31.41 -5.53
N ARG A 218 9.79 31.60 -6.33
CA ARG A 218 9.77 32.61 -7.39
C ARG A 218 9.97 34.05 -6.85
N ARG A 219 9.41 34.38 -5.68
CA ARG A 219 9.63 35.69 -5.04
C ARG A 219 11.07 35.85 -4.58
N LEU A 220 11.66 34.81 -3.98
CA LEU A 220 13.07 34.81 -3.60
C LEU A 220 13.97 34.98 -4.81
N CYS A 221 13.75 34.21 -5.86
CA CYS A 221 14.53 34.29 -7.10
C CYS A 221 14.39 35.63 -7.80
N SER A 222 13.20 36.29 -7.76
CA SER A 222 13.01 37.60 -8.35
C SER A 222 13.63 38.74 -7.52
N SER A 223 13.81 38.55 -6.21
CA SER A 223 14.45 39.53 -5.32
C SER A 223 15.97 39.45 -5.29
N LEU A 224 16.56 38.31 -5.70
CA LEU A 224 18.00 38.10 -5.74
C LEU A 224 18.78 39.07 -6.67
N PRO A 225 18.29 39.38 -7.90
CA PRO A 225 18.97 40.35 -8.77
C PRO A 225 19.01 41.76 -8.16
N ASP A 226 17.95 42.18 -7.48
CA ASP A 226 17.89 43.49 -6.84
C ASP A 226 18.85 43.65 -5.66
N ILE A 227 19.06 42.55 -4.91
CA ILE A 227 20.02 42.52 -3.80
C ILE A 227 21.46 42.51 -4.31
N LEU A 228 21.76 41.74 -5.36
CA LEU A 228 23.10 41.70 -5.95
C LEU A 228 23.44 42.95 -6.75
N GLY A 229 22.48 43.50 -7.50
CA GLY A 229 22.66 44.75 -8.24
C GLY A 229 22.74 46.01 -7.36
N GLY A 230 22.15 46.00 -6.16
CA GLY A 230 22.28 47.04 -5.14
C GLY A 230 23.69 47.11 -4.55
N ALA A 231 24.32 45.93 -4.33
CA ALA A 231 25.67 45.85 -3.78
C ALA A 231 26.76 46.34 -4.76
N GLU A 232 26.53 46.26 -6.07
CA GLU A 232 27.46 46.78 -7.08
C GLU A 232 27.35 48.33 -7.22
N ARG A 233 26.16 48.90 -7.07
CA ARG A 233 25.95 50.37 -7.15
C ARG A 233 26.50 51.11 -5.94
N GLU A 234 26.55 50.48 -4.78
CA GLU A 234 27.10 51.09 -3.56
C GLU A 234 28.64 51.13 -3.60
N LYS A 235 29.29 50.20 -4.32
CA LYS A 235 30.75 50.20 -4.53
C LYS A 235 31.24 51.26 -5.53
N ASP A 236 30.41 51.65 -6.49
CA ASP A 236 30.79 52.67 -7.48
C ASP A 236 30.54 54.10 -6.97
N SER A 237 29.80 54.30 -5.87
CA SER A 237 29.55 55.63 -5.30
C SER A 237 30.58 56.07 -4.24
N ASP A 238 31.38 55.18 -3.72
CA ASP A 238 32.42 55.49 -2.72
C ASP A 238 33.82 55.66 -3.36
N GLY A 239 33.92 55.79 -4.67
CA GLY A 239 35.15 55.89 -5.46
C GLY A 239 35.43 57.24 -6.15
N ASP A 240 34.68 58.34 -5.83
CA ASP A 240 34.96 59.70 -6.31
C ASP A 240 35.36 60.66 -5.20
#